data_903a27603bab4b554ca6034742757f26
#
_entry.id   903a27603bab4b554ca6034742757f26
#
_cell.length_a   1.000
_cell.length_b   1.000
_cell.length_c   1.000
_cell.angle_alpha   90.00
_cell.angle_beta   90.00
_cell.angle_gamma   90.00
#
_symmetry.space_group_name_H-M   'P 1'
#
loop_
_entity.id
_entity.type
_entity.pdbx_description
1 polymer ?
#
loop_
_entity_poly.entity_id
_entity_poly.type
_entity_poly.pdbx_seq_one_letter_code
_entity_poly.pdbx_strand_id
1 'polypeptide(L)'
;ICEHGWIEIAAGGTRKRVRIRRAHLEEDAGKNLHEAGSGMSLVDLNRAGTPLLEIVTEPDLNSSEEVVAYLKSLRELLMYLDVCDGNMEEGSFRCEPNLSLRPVGQKAFGTKVELKNINSFKFVKDAVDYEIKRQTKVLNEGGKIYQETRLWNHERGETAVMRSKEEAHDYRYFPDPDLVPLEISPDWIEQLREGLPELASTKQQRFVADYGIPEYDAGILTSSKALSVYFDTCVKL
;
A
#
# COMPACT_ATOMS: atom_id res chain seq x y z
N ILE A 1 -1.58 10.61 -11.89
CA ILE A 1 -2.74 11.53 -11.88
C ILE A 1 -2.82 12.38 -10.62
N CYS A 2 -2.29 11.93 -9.48
CA CYS A 2 -2.24 12.67 -8.23
C CYS A 2 -0.82 12.73 -7.70
N GLU A 3 -0.42 13.88 -7.13
CA GLU A 3 0.90 14.11 -6.55
C GLU A 3 0.78 14.84 -5.21
N HIS A 4 1.81 14.67 -4.37
CA HIS A 4 2.00 15.44 -3.13
C HIS A 4 0.86 15.31 -2.10
N GLY A 5 0.19 14.16 -2.05
CA GLY A 5 -0.79 13.84 -1.02
C GLY A 5 -0.15 13.43 0.32
N TRP A 6 -1.01 13.15 1.29
CA TRP A 6 -0.59 12.57 2.56
C TRP A 6 -1.75 11.85 3.27
N ILE A 7 -1.41 10.89 4.13
CA ILE A 7 -2.34 10.22 5.04
C ILE A 7 -1.79 10.38 6.45
N GLU A 8 -2.66 10.73 7.40
CA GLU A 8 -2.33 10.71 8.82
C GLU A 8 -2.56 9.32 9.38
N ILE A 9 -1.58 8.81 10.11
CA ILE A 9 -1.65 7.52 10.78
C ILE A 9 -1.45 7.69 12.28
N ALA A 10 -1.98 6.75 13.06
CA ALA A 10 -1.70 6.61 14.49
C ALA A 10 -0.96 5.30 14.73
N ALA A 11 0.25 5.37 15.25
CA ALA A 11 1.06 4.22 15.62
C ALA A 11 1.87 4.52 16.88
N GLY A 12 1.95 3.57 17.80
CA GLY A 12 2.71 3.73 19.05
C GLY A 12 2.28 4.91 19.92
N GLY A 13 1.01 5.31 19.88
CA GLY A 13 0.49 6.46 20.63
C GLY A 13 0.81 7.83 20.02
N THR A 14 1.42 7.88 18.85
CA THR A 14 1.75 9.13 18.15
C THR A 14 1.01 9.23 16.83
N ARG A 15 0.67 10.46 16.42
CA ARG A 15 0.15 10.74 15.07
C ARG A 15 1.28 11.18 14.17
N LYS A 16 1.23 10.71 12.92
CA LYS A 16 2.26 10.99 11.91
C LYS A 16 1.64 11.14 10.54
N ARG A 17 2.11 12.10 9.77
CA ARG A 17 1.79 12.21 8.34
C ARG A 17 2.75 11.38 7.53
N VAL A 18 2.20 10.54 6.67
CA VAL A 18 2.92 9.79 5.65
C VAL A 18 2.61 10.44 4.31
N ARG A 19 3.62 10.97 3.66
CA ARG A 19 3.47 11.67 2.39
C ARG A 19 3.32 10.65 1.27
N ILE A 20 2.43 10.96 0.35
CA ILE A 20 2.24 10.22 -0.90
C ILE A 20 2.93 11.02 -2.01
N ARG A 21 3.92 10.40 -2.64
CA ARG A 21 4.66 11.01 -3.74
C ARG A 21 3.79 11.14 -4.98
N ARG A 22 3.09 10.05 -5.33
CA ARG A 22 2.18 10.03 -6.48
C ARG A 22 1.17 8.88 -6.36
N ALA A 23 0.07 9.02 -7.08
CA ALA A 23 -0.78 7.94 -7.50
C ALA A 23 -0.75 7.86 -9.04
N HIS A 24 -0.35 6.71 -9.54
CA HIS A 24 -0.14 6.45 -10.97
C HIS A 24 -1.18 5.46 -11.48
N LEU A 25 -1.82 5.75 -12.61
CA LEU A 25 -2.81 4.87 -13.24
C LEU A 25 -2.13 4.03 -14.31
N GLU A 26 -2.35 2.72 -14.28
CA GLU A 26 -1.79 1.74 -15.20
C GLU A 26 -2.74 0.58 -15.44
N GLU A 27 -2.40 -0.36 -16.29
CA GLU A 27 -3.11 -1.60 -16.49
C GLU A 27 -2.39 -2.77 -15.80
N ASP A 28 -3.16 -3.68 -15.22
CA ASP A 28 -2.58 -4.90 -14.65
C ASP A 28 -2.17 -5.86 -15.77
N ALA A 29 -1.02 -6.51 -15.59
CA ALA A 29 -0.46 -7.42 -16.56
C ALA A 29 -1.02 -8.83 -16.43
N GLY A 30 -0.99 -9.58 -17.53
CA GLY A 30 -1.17 -11.03 -17.49
C GLY A 30 -0.06 -11.72 -16.69
N LYS A 31 -0.35 -12.89 -16.15
CA LYS A 31 0.59 -13.69 -15.37
C LYS A 31 1.15 -14.82 -16.23
N ASN A 32 2.48 -14.94 -16.26
CA ASN A 32 3.15 -16.06 -16.91
C ASN A 32 3.51 -17.12 -15.86
N LEU A 33 2.98 -18.32 -16.04
CA LEU A 33 3.20 -19.47 -15.18
C LEU A 33 4.13 -20.46 -15.89
N HIS A 34 5.31 -20.70 -15.31
CA HIS A 34 6.26 -21.67 -15.82
C HIS A 34 6.11 -22.99 -15.04
N GLU A 35 5.70 -24.04 -15.75
CA GLU A 35 5.64 -25.36 -15.17
C GLU A 35 7.00 -26.05 -15.32
N ALA A 36 7.61 -26.39 -14.18
CA ALA A 36 8.93 -26.99 -14.16
C ALA A 36 8.93 -28.33 -14.93
N GLY A 37 9.78 -28.42 -15.97
CA GLY A 37 9.97 -29.64 -16.75
C GLY A 37 9.05 -29.81 -17.97
N SER A 38 8.05 -28.96 -18.18
CA SER A 38 7.14 -29.08 -19.31
C SER A 38 7.67 -28.42 -20.60
N GLY A 39 8.62 -27.48 -20.50
CA GLY A 39 9.06 -26.65 -21.61
C GLY A 39 7.96 -25.72 -22.16
N MET A 40 6.81 -25.65 -21.50
CA MET A 40 5.68 -24.78 -21.85
C MET A 40 5.52 -23.64 -20.84
N SER A 41 4.98 -22.53 -21.28
CA SER A 41 4.53 -21.43 -20.45
C SER A 41 3.02 -21.32 -20.55
N LEU A 42 2.35 -21.26 -19.40
CA LEU A 42 0.91 -20.99 -19.32
C LEU A 42 0.72 -19.49 -19.08
N VAL A 43 -0.15 -18.86 -19.84
CA VAL A 43 -0.46 -17.44 -19.70
C VAL A 43 -1.85 -17.30 -19.08
N ASP A 44 -1.90 -16.69 -17.90
CA ASP A 44 -3.14 -16.32 -17.22
C ASP A 44 -3.44 -14.84 -17.50
N LEU A 45 -4.52 -14.59 -18.21
CA LEU A 45 -4.97 -13.25 -18.59
C LEU A 45 -6.13 -12.72 -17.74
N ASN A 46 -6.51 -13.41 -16.65
CA ASN A 46 -7.68 -13.04 -15.85
C ASN A 46 -7.64 -11.60 -15.32
N ARG A 47 -6.45 -11.03 -15.16
CA ARG A 47 -6.25 -9.67 -14.67
C ARG A 47 -5.71 -8.70 -15.71
N ALA A 48 -5.36 -9.19 -16.89
CA ALA A 48 -4.82 -8.34 -17.96
C ALA A 48 -5.82 -7.24 -18.34
N GLY A 49 -5.34 -6.01 -18.43
CA GLY A 49 -6.17 -4.84 -18.75
C GLY A 49 -7.07 -4.32 -17.59
N THR A 50 -7.02 -4.94 -16.41
CA THR A 50 -7.72 -4.40 -15.24
C THR A 50 -7.06 -3.10 -14.80
N PRO A 51 -7.82 -1.99 -14.62
CA PRO A 51 -7.25 -0.74 -14.13
C PRO A 51 -6.53 -0.94 -12.79
N LEU A 52 -5.29 -0.48 -12.69
CA LEU A 52 -4.45 -0.57 -11.52
C LEU A 52 -3.99 0.83 -11.09
N LEU A 53 -4.12 1.14 -9.81
CA LEU A 53 -3.63 2.38 -9.23
C LEU A 53 -2.41 2.08 -8.36
N GLU A 54 -1.23 2.50 -8.81
CA GLU A 54 0.00 2.44 -8.01
C GLU A 54 0.12 3.69 -7.12
N ILE A 55 0.16 3.49 -5.82
CA ILE A 55 0.32 4.56 -4.83
C ILE A 55 1.70 4.45 -4.21
N VAL A 56 2.56 5.44 -4.45
CA VAL A 56 3.94 5.46 -3.98
C VAL A 56 4.09 6.49 -2.86
N THR A 57 4.61 6.06 -1.71
CA THR A 57 4.89 6.94 -0.57
C THR A 57 6.28 7.56 -0.66
N GLU A 58 6.47 8.69 0.04
CA GLU A 58 7.81 9.10 0.46
C GLU A 58 8.32 8.15 1.56
N PRO A 59 9.65 8.10 1.81
CA PRO A 59 10.23 7.19 2.79
C PRO A 59 10.05 7.69 4.23
N ASP A 60 8.80 7.92 4.63
CA ASP A 60 8.44 8.47 5.93
C ASP A 60 8.19 7.39 7.00
N LEU A 61 7.97 6.13 6.59
CA LEU A 61 7.67 5.02 7.49
C LEU A 61 8.96 4.47 8.10
N ASN A 62 8.98 4.29 9.43
CA ASN A 62 10.19 3.90 10.17
C ASN A 62 10.06 2.60 10.97
N SER A 63 8.88 1.99 11.01
CA SER A 63 8.65 0.70 11.68
C SER A 63 7.59 -0.12 10.98
N SER A 64 7.54 -1.41 11.27
CA SER A 64 6.51 -2.31 10.75
C SER A 64 5.11 -1.94 11.25
N GLU A 65 5.00 -1.40 12.47
CA GLU A 65 3.75 -0.90 13.03
C GLU A 65 3.22 0.30 12.23
N GLU A 66 4.10 1.25 11.88
CA GLU A 66 3.74 2.40 11.04
C GLU A 66 3.31 1.95 9.64
N VAL A 67 3.99 0.95 9.05
CA VAL A 67 3.61 0.38 7.75
C VAL A 67 2.21 -0.22 7.80
N VAL A 68 1.91 -1.03 8.83
CA VAL A 68 0.58 -1.64 8.99
C VAL A 68 -0.49 -0.58 9.24
N ALA A 69 -0.22 0.42 10.07
CA ALA A 69 -1.14 1.52 10.33
C ALA A 69 -1.46 2.30 9.03
N TYR A 70 -0.42 2.61 8.24
CA TYR A 70 -0.59 3.27 6.95
C TYR A 70 -1.45 2.46 5.98
N LEU A 71 -1.14 1.17 5.82
CA LEU A 71 -1.89 0.31 4.92
C LEU A 71 -3.36 0.15 5.32
N LYS A 72 -3.65 0.07 6.62
CA LYS A 72 -5.04 0.02 7.12
C LYS A 72 -5.77 1.31 6.79
N SER A 73 -5.17 2.47 7.06
CA SER A 73 -5.76 3.77 6.75
C SER A 73 -5.96 3.99 5.25
N LEU A 74 -4.98 3.57 4.43
CA LEU A 74 -5.09 3.65 2.97
C LEU A 74 -6.20 2.73 2.45
N ARG A 75 -6.25 1.48 2.92
CA ARG A 75 -7.29 0.52 2.53
C ARG A 75 -8.69 1.06 2.86
N GLU A 76 -8.87 1.55 4.08
CA GLU A 76 -10.13 2.14 4.52
C GLU A 76 -10.54 3.31 3.62
N LEU A 77 -9.61 4.21 3.31
CA LEU A 77 -9.83 5.34 2.40
C LEU A 77 -10.30 4.88 1.02
N LEU A 78 -9.60 3.91 0.41
CA LEU A 78 -9.94 3.39 -0.92
C LEU A 78 -11.30 2.69 -0.95
N MET A 79 -11.66 1.98 0.12
CA MET A 79 -12.98 1.37 0.26
C MET A 79 -14.10 2.41 0.45
N TYR A 80 -13.86 3.49 1.20
CA TYR A 80 -14.81 4.59 1.34
C TYR A 80 -15.05 5.35 0.03
N LEU A 81 -14.01 5.45 -0.79
CA LEU A 81 -14.08 6.06 -2.13
C LEU A 81 -14.59 5.10 -3.22
N ASP A 82 -14.94 3.86 -2.86
CA ASP A 82 -15.37 2.81 -3.80
C ASP A 82 -14.36 2.53 -4.92
N VAL A 83 -13.05 2.72 -4.64
CA VAL A 83 -11.96 2.47 -5.60
C VAL A 83 -11.66 0.97 -5.72
N CYS A 84 -11.66 0.24 -4.60
CA CYS A 84 -11.48 -1.21 -4.56
C CYS A 84 -12.16 -1.82 -3.34
N ASP A 85 -12.28 -3.16 -3.31
CA ASP A 85 -12.80 -3.91 -2.16
C ASP A 85 -11.78 -4.09 -1.03
N GLY A 86 -10.51 -3.74 -1.29
CA GLY A 86 -9.43 -3.83 -0.32
C GLY A 86 -9.01 -5.26 0.04
N ASN A 87 -9.34 -6.27 -0.78
CA ASN A 87 -8.99 -7.65 -0.53
C ASN A 87 -7.53 -7.95 -0.89
N MET A 88 -6.71 -8.22 0.13
CA MET A 88 -5.30 -8.56 -0.06
C MET A 88 -5.08 -10.00 -0.55
N GLU A 89 -5.95 -10.93 -0.16
CA GLU A 89 -5.81 -12.35 -0.51
C GLU A 89 -6.09 -12.57 -2.00
N GLU A 90 -7.08 -11.86 -2.54
CA GLU A 90 -7.42 -11.86 -3.96
C GLU A 90 -6.57 -10.91 -4.80
N GLY A 91 -5.77 -10.07 -4.12
CA GLY A 91 -4.83 -9.14 -4.75
C GLY A 91 -5.47 -7.87 -5.32
N SER A 92 -6.69 -7.51 -4.90
CA SER A 92 -7.28 -6.20 -5.17
C SER A 92 -6.58 -5.08 -4.42
N PHE A 93 -5.93 -5.40 -3.31
CA PHE A 93 -5.05 -4.52 -2.55
C PHE A 93 -3.71 -5.21 -2.33
N ARG A 94 -2.65 -4.66 -2.90
CA ARG A 94 -1.29 -5.22 -2.85
C ARG A 94 -0.36 -4.28 -2.09
N CYS A 95 0.65 -4.83 -1.44
CA CYS A 95 1.69 -4.08 -0.77
C CYS A 95 3.06 -4.66 -1.09
N GLU A 96 3.96 -3.80 -1.55
CA GLU A 96 5.35 -4.13 -1.86
C GLU A 96 6.28 -3.17 -1.10
N PRO A 97 6.62 -3.46 0.18
CA PRO A 97 7.51 -2.61 0.96
C PRO A 97 8.89 -2.52 0.33
N ASN A 98 9.41 -1.30 0.20
CA ASN A 98 10.79 -1.03 -0.14
C ASN A 98 11.52 -0.58 1.13
N LEU A 99 12.46 -1.37 1.62
CA LEU A 99 13.10 -1.17 2.91
C LEU A 99 14.62 -0.98 2.77
N SER A 100 15.16 0.02 3.45
CA SER A 100 16.59 0.21 3.61
C SER A 100 16.94 0.63 5.04
N LEU A 101 18.11 0.24 5.52
CA LEU A 101 18.62 0.68 6.81
C LEU A 101 19.81 1.61 6.63
N ARG A 102 20.00 2.51 7.60
CA ARG A 102 21.15 3.40 7.69
C ARG A 102 21.54 3.61 9.15
N PRO A 103 22.81 3.89 9.44
CA PRO A 103 23.24 4.27 10.78
C PRO A 103 22.50 5.52 11.29
N VAL A 104 22.28 5.58 12.60
CA VAL A 104 21.70 6.76 13.24
C VAL A 104 22.56 7.99 12.95
N GLY A 105 21.92 9.09 12.53
CA GLY A 105 22.60 10.33 12.16
C GLY A 105 23.02 10.44 10.68
N GLN A 106 23.03 9.34 9.94
CA GLN A 106 23.29 9.39 8.50
C GLN A 106 22.07 9.95 7.75
N LYS A 107 22.30 10.95 6.87
CA LYS A 107 21.21 11.53 6.05
C LYS A 107 20.87 10.69 4.81
N ALA A 108 21.88 10.13 4.15
CA ALA A 108 21.70 9.31 2.95
C ALA A 108 21.04 7.98 3.31
N PHE A 109 20.06 7.57 2.49
CA PHE A 109 19.44 6.24 2.63
C PHE A 109 20.43 5.12 2.31
N GLY A 110 20.20 3.96 2.90
CA GLY A 110 20.91 2.73 2.54
C GLY A 110 20.37 2.13 1.24
N THR A 111 20.94 1.02 0.83
CA THR A 111 20.47 0.24 -0.32
C THR A 111 19.14 -0.38 -0.01
N LYS A 112 18.14 -0.14 -0.87
CA LYS A 112 16.77 -0.64 -0.69
C LYS A 112 16.62 -2.08 -1.18
N VAL A 113 15.79 -2.82 -0.46
CA VAL A 113 15.31 -4.15 -0.83
C VAL A 113 13.79 -4.09 -0.96
N GLU A 114 13.27 -4.66 -2.02
CA GLU A 114 11.84 -4.76 -2.28
C GLU A 114 11.32 -6.10 -1.77
N LEU A 115 10.22 -6.09 -1.00
CA LEU A 115 9.58 -7.28 -0.48
C LEU A 115 8.31 -7.58 -1.27
N LYS A 116 8.15 -8.84 -1.70
CA LYS A 116 6.98 -9.31 -2.48
C LYS A 116 6.36 -10.55 -1.86
N ASN A 117 5.24 -10.99 -2.44
CA ASN A 117 4.47 -12.17 -1.99
C ASN A 117 3.86 -11.99 -0.60
N ILE A 118 3.24 -10.84 -0.36
CA ILE A 118 2.64 -10.48 0.92
C ILE A 118 1.15 -10.21 0.70
N ASN A 119 0.29 -11.01 1.32
CA ASN A 119 -1.16 -10.96 1.11
C ASN A 119 -1.97 -10.74 2.39
N SER A 120 -1.33 -10.28 3.47
CA SER A 120 -2.03 -9.89 4.70
C SER A 120 -1.23 -8.86 5.50
N PHE A 121 -1.91 -8.05 6.31
CA PHE A 121 -1.24 -7.08 7.19
C PHE A 121 -0.28 -7.75 8.19
N LYS A 122 -0.60 -8.96 8.63
CA LYS A 122 0.29 -9.74 9.48
C LYS A 122 1.59 -10.07 8.75
N PHE A 123 1.49 -10.58 7.53
CA PHE A 123 2.67 -10.92 6.74
C PHE A 123 3.47 -9.69 6.32
N VAL A 124 2.83 -8.53 6.12
CA VAL A 124 3.57 -7.26 5.95
C VAL A 124 4.45 -6.99 7.17
N LYS A 125 3.85 -7.05 8.38
CA LYS A 125 4.59 -6.81 9.63
C LYS A 125 5.74 -7.80 9.78
N ASP A 126 5.45 -9.08 9.66
CA ASP A 126 6.43 -10.16 9.85
C ASP A 126 7.59 -10.05 8.84
N ALA A 127 7.31 -9.77 7.57
CA ALA A 127 8.30 -9.62 6.51
C ALA A 127 9.21 -8.40 6.74
N VAL A 128 8.62 -7.25 7.11
CA VAL A 128 9.37 -6.03 7.42
C VAL A 128 10.26 -6.24 8.64
N ASP A 129 9.73 -6.82 9.72
CA ASP A 129 10.49 -7.11 10.94
C ASP A 129 11.64 -8.10 10.68
N TYR A 130 11.42 -9.12 9.87
CA TYR A 130 12.46 -10.05 9.45
C TYR A 130 13.55 -9.33 8.67
N GLU A 131 13.17 -8.54 7.68
CA GLU A 131 14.13 -7.85 6.81
C GLU A 131 14.94 -6.80 7.56
N ILE A 132 14.35 -6.09 8.53
CA ILE A 132 15.08 -5.20 9.44
C ILE A 132 16.17 -5.98 10.19
N LYS A 133 15.81 -7.13 10.76
CA LYS A 133 16.77 -7.98 11.49
C LYS A 133 17.89 -8.50 10.56
N ARG A 134 17.51 -8.97 9.36
CA ARG A 134 18.48 -9.47 8.37
C ARG A 134 19.48 -8.40 7.96
N GLN A 135 18.98 -7.22 7.55
CA GLN A 135 19.85 -6.11 7.13
C GLN A 135 20.72 -5.61 8.29
N THR A 136 20.16 -5.51 9.49
CA THR A 136 20.92 -5.13 10.68
C THR A 136 22.08 -6.09 10.93
N LYS A 137 21.83 -7.39 10.86
CA LYS A 137 22.88 -8.41 11.04
C LYS A 137 23.98 -8.26 9.98
N VAL A 138 23.61 -8.20 8.71
CA VAL A 138 24.59 -8.08 7.60
C VAL A 138 25.45 -6.82 7.75
N LEU A 139 24.83 -5.67 8.06
CA LEU A 139 25.56 -4.42 8.21
C LEU A 139 26.49 -4.41 9.45
N ASN A 140 26.05 -4.98 10.56
CA ASN A 140 26.87 -5.09 11.79
C ASN A 140 28.07 -6.03 11.60
N GLU A 141 27.96 -7.03 10.74
CA GLU A 141 29.05 -7.95 10.37
C GLU A 141 29.99 -7.36 9.29
N GLY A 142 29.78 -6.09 8.88
CA GLY A 142 30.58 -5.42 7.85
C GLY A 142 30.24 -5.82 6.42
N GLY A 143 29.16 -6.56 6.22
CA GLY A 143 28.64 -6.94 4.91
C GLY A 143 27.96 -5.79 4.17
N LYS A 144 27.51 -6.08 2.95
CA LYS A 144 26.80 -5.13 2.09
C LYS A 144 25.38 -5.61 1.80
N ILE A 145 24.45 -4.66 1.71
CA ILE A 145 23.11 -4.91 1.19
C ILE A 145 23.13 -4.61 -0.31
N TYR A 146 22.60 -5.54 -1.08
CA TYR A 146 22.43 -5.39 -2.54
C TYR A 146 20.98 -5.00 -2.85
N GLN A 147 20.79 -4.25 -3.95
CA GLN A 147 19.46 -3.93 -4.42
C GLN A 147 18.85 -5.16 -5.08
N GLU A 148 17.89 -5.73 -4.41
CA GLU A 148 17.26 -6.99 -4.82
C GLU A 148 15.76 -7.01 -4.49
N THR A 149 15.02 -7.91 -5.15
CA THR A 149 13.66 -8.28 -4.80
C THR A 149 13.69 -9.58 -4.03
N ARG A 150 13.01 -9.61 -2.87
CA ARG A 150 12.91 -10.79 -2.01
C ARG A 150 11.46 -11.20 -1.83
N LEU A 151 11.21 -12.51 -1.88
CA LEU A 151 9.89 -13.10 -1.62
C LEU A 151 9.74 -13.47 -0.15
N TRP A 152 8.64 -13.06 0.46
CA TRP A 152 8.24 -13.54 1.77
C TRP A 152 7.75 -14.98 1.70
N ASN A 153 8.33 -15.87 2.51
CA ASN A 153 7.86 -17.23 2.73
C ASN A 153 7.20 -17.30 4.11
N HIS A 154 5.88 -17.37 4.15
CA HIS A 154 5.12 -17.34 5.40
C HIS A 154 5.25 -18.64 6.22
N GLU A 155 5.54 -19.78 5.58
CA GLU A 155 5.73 -21.07 6.26
C GLU A 155 7.06 -21.08 7.02
N ARG A 156 8.12 -20.54 6.40
CA ARG A 156 9.46 -20.48 7.01
C ARG A 156 9.68 -19.23 7.85
N GLY A 157 8.86 -18.20 7.69
CA GLY A 157 9.03 -16.92 8.36
C GLY A 157 10.30 -16.17 7.92
N GLU A 158 10.68 -16.29 6.66
CA GLU A 158 11.90 -15.69 6.10
C GLU A 158 11.70 -15.12 4.70
N THR A 159 12.61 -14.25 4.27
CA THR A 159 12.66 -13.78 2.89
C THR A 159 13.72 -14.50 2.09
N ALA A 160 13.43 -14.86 0.82
CA ALA A 160 14.37 -15.45 -0.12
C ALA A 160 14.59 -14.53 -1.32
N VAL A 161 15.81 -14.49 -1.87
CA VAL A 161 16.10 -13.72 -3.08
C VAL A 161 15.31 -14.27 -4.26
N MET A 162 14.57 -13.40 -4.94
CA MET A 162 13.86 -13.73 -6.18
C MET A 162 14.75 -13.45 -7.39
N ARG A 163 15.32 -12.24 -7.43
CA ARG A 163 16.24 -11.78 -8.49
C ARG A 163 17.12 -10.65 -7.97
N SER A 164 18.32 -10.53 -8.49
CA SER A 164 19.14 -9.32 -8.32
C SER A 164 18.71 -8.28 -9.34
N LYS A 165 18.72 -6.99 -8.96
CA LYS A 165 18.39 -5.88 -9.88
C LYS A 165 19.62 -5.37 -10.66
N GLU A 166 20.73 -6.10 -10.66
CA GLU A 166 21.90 -5.79 -11.49
C GLU A 166 21.57 -5.84 -13.00
N GLU A 167 20.52 -6.60 -13.36
CA GLU A 167 19.99 -6.69 -14.72
C GLU A 167 18.63 -5.97 -14.89
N ALA A 168 18.32 -5.00 -14.03
CA ALA A 168 17.11 -4.20 -14.22
C ALA A 168 17.26 -3.41 -15.53
N HIS A 169 16.88 -4.07 -16.61
CA HIS A 169 16.69 -3.40 -17.89
C HIS A 169 15.77 -2.22 -17.69
N ASP A 170 16.19 -1.10 -18.24
CA ASP A 170 15.49 0.15 -18.34
C ASP A 170 13.99 -0.09 -18.56
N TYR A 171 13.18 0.14 -17.54
CA TYR A 171 11.74 0.21 -17.72
C TYR A 171 11.50 1.41 -18.61
N ARG A 172 11.28 1.16 -19.87
CA ARG A 172 10.96 2.19 -20.86
C ARG A 172 9.56 2.71 -20.55
N TYR A 173 9.49 3.69 -19.66
CA TYR A 173 8.27 4.45 -19.46
C TYR A 173 7.99 5.27 -20.71
N PHE A 174 7.18 4.72 -21.59
CA PHE A 174 6.58 5.45 -22.69
C PHE A 174 5.05 5.33 -22.57
N PRO A 175 4.30 6.34 -22.99
CA PRO A 175 2.85 6.24 -23.02
C PRO A 175 2.42 5.02 -23.84
N ASP A 176 1.45 4.25 -23.33
CA ASP A 176 0.84 3.18 -24.09
C ASP A 176 0.19 3.79 -25.34
N PRO A 177 0.50 3.29 -26.56
CA PRO A 177 -0.03 3.86 -27.79
C PRO A 177 -1.55 3.74 -27.91
N ASP A 178 -2.18 2.81 -27.18
CA ASP A 178 -3.61 2.59 -27.18
C ASP A 178 -4.35 3.49 -26.16
N LEU A 179 -3.62 4.16 -25.26
CA LEU A 179 -4.20 5.09 -24.30
C LEU A 179 -4.14 6.53 -24.85
N VAL A 180 -5.30 7.15 -24.96
CA VAL A 180 -5.40 8.56 -25.31
C VAL A 180 -4.99 9.45 -24.13
N PRO A 181 -4.44 10.65 -24.37
CA PRO A 181 -4.16 11.60 -23.30
C PRO A 181 -5.39 11.90 -22.45
N LEU A 182 -5.27 11.79 -21.15
CA LEU A 182 -6.33 12.13 -20.19
C LEU A 182 -6.26 13.62 -19.86
N GLU A 183 -7.25 14.37 -20.30
CA GLU A 183 -7.41 15.79 -19.95
C GLU A 183 -8.34 15.93 -18.74
N ILE A 184 -7.79 16.39 -17.61
CA ILE A 184 -8.54 16.61 -16.38
C ILE A 184 -8.80 18.11 -16.23
N SER A 185 -10.06 18.53 -16.44
CA SER A 185 -10.45 19.92 -16.30
C SER A 185 -10.58 20.32 -14.82
N PRO A 186 -10.36 21.61 -14.50
CA PRO A 186 -10.62 22.13 -13.15
C PRO A 186 -12.06 21.90 -12.68
N ASP A 187 -13.02 22.03 -13.58
CA ASP A 187 -14.45 21.83 -13.27
C ASP A 187 -14.73 20.38 -12.90
N TRP A 188 -14.10 19.42 -13.57
CA TRP A 188 -14.23 18.01 -13.21
C TRP A 188 -13.63 17.72 -11.83
N ILE A 189 -12.48 18.33 -11.51
CA ILE A 189 -11.88 18.20 -10.17
C ILE A 189 -12.83 18.73 -9.11
N GLU A 190 -13.49 19.88 -9.35
CA GLU A 190 -14.42 20.47 -8.38
C GLU A 190 -15.68 19.62 -8.20
N GLN A 191 -16.24 19.10 -9.27
CA GLN A 191 -17.37 18.15 -9.21
C GLN A 191 -17.02 16.91 -8.38
N LEU A 192 -15.81 16.35 -8.57
CA LEU A 192 -15.36 15.22 -7.76
C LEU A 192 -15.18 15.60 -6.29
N ARG A 193 -14.66 16.79 -6.01
CA ARG A 193 -14.47 17.29 -4.64
C ARG A 193 -15.82 17.44 -3.92
N GLU A 194 -16.81 18.02 -4.58
CA GLU A 194 -18.17 18.15 -4.05
C GLU A 194 -18.85 16.79 -3.82
N GLY A 195 -18.54 15.82 -4.66
CA GLY A 195 -19.07 14.45 -4.57
C GLY A 195 -18.35 13.53 -3.58
N LEU A 196 -17.23 13.97 -2.95
CA LEU A 196 -16.50 13.13 -2.01
C LEU A 196 -17.38 12.77 -0.80
N PRO A 197 -17.42 11.48 -0.42
CA PRO A 197 -18.12 11.06 0.78
C PRO A 197 -17.38 11.56 2.04
N GLU A 198 -18.13 11.70 3.13
CA GLU A 198 -17.49 11.90 4.44
C GLU A 198 -16.62 10.68 4.77
N LEU A 199 -15.31 10.93 4.94
CA LEU A 199 -14.33 9.87 5.18
C LEU A 199 -14.47 9.26 6.58
N ALA A 200 -14.00 8.02 6.76
CA ALA A 200 -14.09 7.27 8.01
C ALA A 200 -13.59 8.06 9.23
N SER A 201 -12.42 8.69 9.13
CA SER A 201 -11.82 9.47 10.22
C SER A 201 -12.65 10.70 10.63
N THR A 202 -13.20 11.42 9.65
CA THR A 202 -14.08 12.56 9.89
C THR A 202 -15.39 12.10 10.54
N LYS A 203 -15.98 11.03 10.00
CA LYS A 203 -17.21 10.44 10.52
C LYS A 203 -17.01 9.90 11.93
N GLN A 204 -15.88 9.28 12.24
CA GLN A 204 -15.54 8.83 13.59
C GLN A 204 -15.52 9.99 14.58
N GLN A 205 -14.85 11.09 14.24
CA GLN A 205 -14.81 12.29 15.08
C GLN A 205 -16.21 12.88 15.28
N ARG A 206 -17.01 12.93 14.24
CA ARG A 206 -18.39 13.38 14.33
C ARG A 206 -19.26 12.47 15.22
N PHE A 207 -19.13 11.16 15.10
CA PHE A 207 -19.86 10.22 15.94
C PHE A 207 -19.55 10.39 17.43
N VAL A 208 -18.28 10.63 17.76
CA VAL A 208 -17.86 10.95 19.14
C VAL A 208 -18.46 12.29 19.59
N ALA A 209 -18.38 13.32 18.75
CA ALA A 209 -18.81 14.66 19.11
C ALA A 209 -20.32 14.80 19.20
N ASP A 210 -21.06 14.29 18.20
CA ASP A 210 -22.52 14.51 18.07
C ASP A 210 -23.34 13.48 18.85
N TYR A 211 -22.85 12.23 18.93
CA TYR A 211 -23.59 11.13 19.55
C TYR A 211 -23.04 10.71 20.91
N GLY A 212 -21.90 11.27 21.33
CA GLY A 212 -21.30 11.01 22.64
C GLY A 212 -20.82 9.57 22.85
N ILE A 213 -20.61 8.80 21.77
CA ILE A 213 -20.11 7.42 21.86
C ILE A 213 -18.60 7.40 22.05
N PRO A 214 -18.05 6.36 22.74
CA PRO A 214 -16.60 6.23 22.91
C PRO A 214 -15.84 6.16 21.57
N GLU A 215 -14.63 6.70 21.54
CA GLU A 215 -13.77 6.72 20.33
C GLU A 215 -13.55 5.31 19.75
N TYR A 216 -13.41 4.31 20.62
CA TYR A 216 -13.27 2.91 20.23
C TYR A 216 -14.50 2.40 19.46
N ASP A 217 -15.71 2.65 20.00
CA ASP A 217 -16.97 2.22 19.38
C ASP A 217 -17.22 2.97 18.07
N ALA A 218 -16.93 4.27 18.05
CA ALA A 218 -16.98 5.08 16.83
C ALA A 218 -16.05 4.52 15.75
N GLY A 219 -14.85 4.08 16.12
CA GLY A 219 -13.91 3.42 15.21
C GLY A 219 -14.46 2.12 14.63
N ILE A 220 -15.12 1.29 15.43
CA ILE A 220 -15.76 0.05 14.94
C ILE A 220 -16.88 0.39 13.96
N LEU A 221 -17.76 1.34 14.32
CA LEU A 221 -18.90 1.74 13.50
C LEU A 221 -18.49 2.36 12.16
N THR A 222 -17.32 3.01 12.12
CA THR A 222 -16.80 3.64 10.90
C THR A 222 -15.84 2.76 10.10
N SER A 223 -15.46 1.58 10.61
CA SER A 223 -14.57 0.65 9.89
C SER A 223 -15.14 0.11 8.57
N SER A 224 -16.46 0.23 8.38
CA SER A 224 -17.18 -0.12 7.16
C SER A 224 -18.08 1.04 6.76
N LYS A 225 -18.04 1.45 5.49
CA LYS A 225 -18.91 2.47 4.90
C LYS A 225 -20.38 2.13 5.12
N ALA A 226 -20.78 0.89 4.82
CA ALA A 226 -22.17 0.43 4.97
C ALA A 226 -22.65 0.49 6.44
N LEU A 227 -21.83 -0.01 7.37
CA LEU A 227 -22.14 0.02 8.81
C LEU A 227 -22.26 1.46 9.32
N SER A 228 -21.38 2.34 8.91
CA SER A 228 -21.40 3.74 9.32
C SER A 228 -22.64 4.49 8.81
N VAL A 229 -23.06 4.20 7.58
CA VAL A 229 -24.30 4.78 7.00
C VAL A 229 -25.53 4.25 7.72
N TYR A 230 -25.57 2.95 7.99
CA TYR A 230 -26.67 2.33 8.73
C TYR A 230 -26.83 2.95 10.13
N PHE A 231 -25.73 3.02 10.89
CA PHE A 231 -25.75 3.62 12.23
C PHE A 231 -26.20 5.08 12.18
N ASP A 232 -25.62 5.90 11.32
CA ASP A 232 -25.95 7.33 11.17
C ASP A 232 -27.43 7.55 10.78
N THR A 233 -28.00 6.61 10.02
CA THR A 233 -29.42 6.64 9.68
C THR A 233 -30.29 6.28 10.88
N CYS A 234 -29.92 5.25 11.64
CA CYS A 234 -30.69 4.85 12.83
C CYS A 234 -30.73 5.92 13.93
N VAL A 235 -29.64 6.65 14.12
CA VAL A 235 -29.56 7.71 15.15
C VAL A 235 -30.42 8.93 14.78
N LYS A 236 -30.71 9.14 13.49
CA LYS A 236 -31.54 10.26 13.00
C LYS A 236 -33.04 9.96 12.99
N LEU A 237 -33.44 8.73 13.30
CA LEU A 237 -34.86 8.31 13.42
C LEU A 237 -35.39 8.57 14.83
#